data_35cc6fbea00d078c254cab7191b506c2
#
_entry.id   35cc6fbea00d078c254cab7191b506c2
#
_cell.length_a   1.000
_cell.length_b   1.000
_cell.length_c   1.000
_cell.angle_alpha   90.00
_cell.angle_beta   90.00
_cell.angle_gamma   90.00
#
_symmetry.space_group_name_H-M   'P 1'
#
loop_
_entity.id
_entity.type
_entity.pdbx_description
1 polymer ?
#
loop_
_entity_poly.entity_id
_entity_poly.type
_entity_poly.pdbx_seq_one_letter_code
_entity_poly.pdbx_strand_id
1 'polypeptide(L)'
;MLRSREMEKIRMTERKVEMSEKWPSEPRGSGRTRWVALYVLCAGMLMIVLDATVVNVALPAIQDDLGFTQSGLAWVVNAYLIAFGGLLLLAGRLGDLISRRKMFLVGLGVFTLASLLCGIAQSQELLVAARFVQGAGGAMTSAVILGMIVTMFPEPREQAKAIGVFAFVASAGGAVGLLVGGVLTQSISWHWIFFVNVPIGIFTAVVAGRLIERDEGIGFGDGADVPGAVLITGSLMLGVYTIVNPAAEYGWGAGRTLALGTLSLVLLAAFLVREATAKSPLIPLGIFRSRNIAGANLIQVLSVAGMFGMFFLGALYLQRILDYDAMQTGLAFLPVTILMGTLSVRYTDRLVMRFGARTMVLGGLVLFMVGLALFTRAPVDGDYVLHILPVMVLLGIGAGLCFPALMTLAMSGATQNDAGLASGLINTTAQVGGALGLAVLATLSATRTEGMIGAGESTAAALTSGYHLAFGIGAALVVVAIAIAATVLEPERRAEPEADELDCADCEAA
;
A
#
# COMPACT_ATOMS: atom_id res chain seq x y z
N MET A 1 -14.12 -42.89 -23.39
CA MET A 1 -13.37 -41.65 -22.98
C MET A 1 -13.90 -40.36 -23.63
N LEU A 2 -14.30 -40.28 -24.89
CA LEU A 2 -14.84 -39.05 -25.52
C LEU A 2 -16.20 -38.62 -24.92
N ARG A 3 -17.13 -39.55 -24.70
CA ARG A 3 -18.45 -39.27 -24.10
C ARG A 3 -18.40 -38.71 -22.65
N SER A 4 -17.41 -39.12 -21.88
CA SER A 4 -17.27 -38.59 -20.48
C SER A 4 -16.78 -37.15 -20.45
N ARG A 5 -15.93 -36.74 -21.39
CA ARG A 5 -15.46 -35.35 -21.52
C ARG A 5 -16.55 -34.40 -22.05
N GLU A 6 -17.43 -34.87 -22.94
CA GLU A 6 -18.58 -34.10 -23.39
C GLU A 6 -19.62 -33.89 -22.26
N MET A 7 -19.92 -34.92 -21.49
CA MET A 7 -20.82 -34.82 -20.35
C MET A 7 -20.28 -33.89 -19.24
N GLU A 8 -18.98 -33.85 -19.05
CA GLU A 8 -18.32 -32.94 -18.12
C GLU A 8 -18.36 -31.47 -18.60
N LYS A 9 -18.17 -31.24 -19.91
CA LYS A 9 -18.37 -29.93 -20.52
C LYS A 9 -19.81 -29.43 -20.43
N ILE A 10 -20.79 -30.30 -20.67
CA ILE A 10 -22.22 -29.96 -20.55
C ILE A 10 -22.55 -29.61 -19.11
N ARG A 11 -22.11 -30.40 -18.11
CA ARG A 11 -22.31 -30.07 -16.69
C ARG A 11 -21.60 -28.78 -16.25
N MET A 12 -20.42 -28.49 -16.80
CA MET A 12 -19.76 -27.20 -16.52
C MET A 12 -20.52 -26.03 -17.17
N THR A 13 -21.08 -26.22 -18.33
CA THR A 13 -21.89 -25.20 -19.00
C THR A 13 -23.22 -24.98 -18.27
N GLU A 14 -23.89 -26.06 -17.87
CA GLU A 14 -25.11 -25.97 -17.06
C GLU A 14 -24.86 -25.30 -15.69
N ARG A 15 -23.76 -25.64 -14.98
CA ARG A 15 -23.35 -24.92 -13.76
C ARG A 15 -23.03 -23.44 -14.01
N LYS A 16 -22.43 -23.09 -15.16
CA LYS A 16 -22.19 -21.69 -15.52
C LYS A 16 -23.50 -20.93 -15.80
N VAL A 17 -24.46 -21.58 -16.43
CA VAL A 17 -25.80 -21.00 -16.68
C VAL A 17 -26.58 -20.88 -15.38
N GLU A 18 -26.61 -21.89 -14.52
CA GLU A 18 -27.23 -21.80 -13.18
C GLU A 18 -26.57 -20.75 -12.29
N MET A 19 -25.24 -20.55 -12.38
CA MET A 19 -24.54 -19.48 -11.67
C MET A 19 -24.85 -18.09 -12.24
N SER A 20 -25.09 -17.98 -13.55
CA SER A 20 -25.51 -16.71 -14.18
C SER A 20 -26.95 -16.33 -13.86
N GLU A 21 -27.84 -17.31 -13.66
CA GLU A 21 -29.23 -17.08 -13.26
C GLU A 21 -29.39 -16.78 -11.77
N LYS A 22 -28.46 -17.21 -10.91
CA LYS A 22 -28.46 -16.89 -9.46
C LYS A 22 -27.91 -15.50 -9.12
N TRP A 23 -27.33 -14.80 -10.10
CA TRP A 23 -26.88 -13.44 -9.89
C TRP A 23 -28.03 -12.48 -10.12
N PRO A 24 -28.48 -11.69 -9.16
CA PRO A 24 -29.57 -10.75 -9.36
C PRO A 24 -29.19 -9.73 -10.42
N SER A 25 -29.85 -9.77 -11.57
CA SER A 25 -29.61 -8.93 -12.73
C SER A 25 -30.09 -7.48 -12.58
N GLU A 26 -30.64 -7.10 -11.44
CA GLU A 26 -30.99 -5.71 -11.13
C GLU A 26 -30.55 -5.34 -9.70
N PRO A 27 -29.78 -4.25 -9.52
CA PRO A 27 -29.46 -3.74 -8.20
C PRO A 27 -30.75 -3.20 -7.55
N ARG A 28 -31.20 -3.83 -6.46
CA ARG A 28 -32.45 -3.54 -5.75
C ARG A 28 -32.49 -2.17 -5.04
N GLY A 29 -31.40 -1.38 -5.05
CA GLY A 29 -31.35 -0.07 -4.44
C GLY A 29 -31.69 1.08 -5.39
N SER A 30 -32.36 2.14 -4.91
CA SER A 30 -32.48 3.38 -5.68
C SER A 30 -31.10 3.93 -6.02
N GLY A 31 -30.91 4.58 -7.18
CA GLY A 31 -29.60 5.13 -7.57
C GLY A 31 -28.96 5.98 -6.46
N ARG A 32 -29.76 6.72 -5.69
CA ARG A 32 -29.29 7.52 -4.55
C ARG A 32 -28.70 6.66 -3.42
N THR A 33 -29.28 5.51 -3.11
CA THR A 33 -28.78 4.62 -2.04
C THR A 33 -27.42 4.04 -2.40
N ARG A 34 -27.17 3.67 -3.67
CA ARG A 34 -25.88 3.16 -4.14
C ARG A 34 -24.76 4.20 -4.00
N TRP A 35 -25.04 5.46 -4.34
CA TRP A 35 -24.07 6.55 -4.17
C TRP A 35 -23.76 6.85 -2.70
N VAL A 36 -24.77 6.79 -1.81
CA VAL A 36 -24.54 6.94 -0.37
C VAL A 36 -23.69 5.78 0.16
N ALA A 37 -23.94 4.54 -0.25
CA ALA A 37 -23.12 3.39 0.11
C ALA A 37 -21.67 3.55 -0.37
N LEU A 38 -21.43 4.09 -1.57
CA LEU A 38 -20.10 4.42 -2.06
C LEU A 38 -19.38 5.40 -1.13
N TYR A 39 -20.04 6.47 -0.70
CA TYR A 39 -19.40 7.43 0.23
C TYR A 39 -19.07 6.81 1.58
N VAL A 40 -19.85 5.84 2.04
CA VAL A 40 -19.55 5.08 3.26
C VAL A 40 -18.32 4.19 3.08
N LEU A 41 -18.16 3.52 1.93
CA LEU A 41 -16.96 2.76 1.60
C LEU A 41 -15.74 3.67 1.48
N CYS A 42 -15.91 4.85 0.87
CA CYS A 42 -14.87 5.87 0.77
C CYS A 42 -14.48 6.43 2.16
N ALA A 43 -15.42 6.56 3.11
CA ALA A 43 -15.11 6.97 4.48
C ALA A 43 -14.24 5.91 5.21
N GLY A 44 -14.51 4.61 4.99
CA GLY A 44 -13.65 3.53 5.50
C GLY A 44 -12.23 3.59 4.90
N MET A 45 -12.12 3.85 3.60
CA MET A 45 -10.80 4.00 2.95
C MET A 45 -10.07 5.25 3.41
N LEU A 46 -10.79 6.38 3.53
CA LEU A 46 -10.23 7.63 4.06
C LEU A 46 -9.64 7.44 5.45
N MET A 47 -10.34 6.74 6.34
CA MET A 47 -9.88 6.44 7.69
C MET A 47 -8.56 5.64 7.67
N ILE A 48 -8.43 4.63 6.80
CA ILE A 48 -7.23 3.81 6.65
C ILE A 48 -6.05 4.67 6.15
N VAL A 49 -6.27 5.49 5.11
CA VAL A 49 -5.22 6.32 4.52
C VAL A 49 -4.81 7.45 5.47
N LEU A 50 -5.78 8.06 6.14
CA LEU A 50 -5.54 9.08 7.15
C LEU A 50 -4.66 8.53 8.29
N ASP A 51 -5.01 7.36 8.83
CA ASP A 51 -4.24 6.71 9.89
C ASP A 51 -2.79 6.39 9.46
N ALA A 52 -2.60 5.92 8.24
CA ALA A 52 -1.27 5.62 7.72
C ALA A 52 -0.38 6.87 7.56
N THR A 53 -0.97 8.04 7.33
CA THR A 53 -0.23 9.28 7.09
C THR A 53 -0.08 10.17 8.32
N VAL A 54 -1.11 10.23 9.16
CA VAL A 54 -1.13 11.06 10.37
C VAL A 54 -0.01 10.68 11.35
N VAL A 55 0.33 9.40 11.43
CA VAL A 55 1.38 8.86 12.30
C VAL A 55 2.75 9.49 12.00
N ASN A 56 3.09 9.74 10.73
CA ASN A 56 4.42 10.23 10.36
C ASN A 56 4.78 11.58 11.03
N VAL A 57 3.79 12.45 11.20
CA VAL A 57 3.97 13.76 11.82
C VAL A 57 4.06 13.67 13.34
N ALA A 58 3.45 12.64 13.93
CA ALA A 58 3.43 12.41 15.38
C ALA A 58 4.63 11.59 15.92
N LEU A 59 5.46 11.03 15.02
CA LEU A 59 6.57 10.14 15.41
C LEU A 59 7.49 10.71 16.48
N PRO A 60 7.97 11.97 16.42
CA PRO A 60 8.84 12.52 17.45
C PRO A 60 8.14 12.62 18.81
N ALA A 61 6.85 13.03 18.83
CA ALA A 61 6.07 13.10 20.06
C ALA A 61 5.86 11.72 20.68
N ILE A 62 5.58 10.69 19.87
CA ILE A 62 5.49 9.28 20.32
C ILE A 62 6.84 8.80 20.84
N GLN A 63 7.94 9.15 20.18
CA GLN A 63 9.30 8.79 20.59
C GLN A 63 9.63 9.35 21.97
N ASP A 64 9.35 10.63 22.19
CA ASP A 64 9.68 11.33 23.42
C ASP A 64 8.82 10.84 24.59
N ASP A 65 7.54 10.57 24.36
CA ASP A 65 6.59 10.15 25.40
C ASP A 65 6.79 8.68 25.81
N LEU A 66 6.99 7.77 24.86
CA LEU A 66 7.14 6.33 25.12
C LEU A 66 8.59 5.85 25.18
N GLY A 67 9.57 6.72 24.94
CA GLY A 67 10.99 6.41 25.05
C GLY A 67 11.53 5.45 23.98
N PHE A 68 10.99 5.49 22.74
CA PHE A 68 11.49 4.68 21.65
C PHE A 68 12.92 5.05 21.26
N THR A 69 13.74 4.03 20.96
CA THR A 69 14.99 4.25 20.25
C THR A 69 14.71 4.72 18.81
N GLN A 70 15.69 5.33 18.13
CA GLN A 70 15.50 5.78 16.74
C GLN A 70 15.14 4.62 15.79
N SER A 71 15.76 3.46 15.94
CA SER A 71 15.42 2.26 15.17
C SER A 71 14.08 1.66 15.61
N GLY A 72 13.83 1.58 16.94
CA GLY A 72 12.60 1.03 17.50
C GLY A 72 11.34 1.80 17.11
N LEU A 73 11.43 3.11 16.88
CA LEU A 73 10.33 3.96 16.45
C LEU A 73 9.72 3.48 15.12
N ALA A 74 10.51 2.87 14.25
CA ALA A 74 10.02 2.29 13.00
C ALA A 74 8.94 1.21 13.20
N TRP A 75 8.89 0.57 14.38
CA TRP A 75 7.86 -0.42 14.71
C TRP A 75 6.44 0.15 14.73
N VAL A 76 6.29 1.43 15.07
CA VAL A 76 4.98 2.10 15.07
C VAL A 76 4.35 2.07 13.68
N VAL A 77 5.16 2.15 12.63
CA VAL A 77 4.74 2.06 11.23
C VAL A 77 4.78 0.62 10.73
N ASN A 78 5.87 -0.10 10.97
CA ASN A 78 6.11 -1.43 10.41
C ASN A 78 5.11 -2.48 10.90
N ALA A 79 4.71 -2.46 12.18
CA ALA A 79 3.73 -3.40 12.69
C ALA A 79 2.40 -3.33 11.93
N TYR A 80 1.96 -2.11 11.62
CA TYR A 80 0.77 -1.88 10.79
C TYR A 80 0.97 -2.38 9.35
N LEU A 81 2.07 -2.00 8.70
CA LEU A 81 2.34 -2.35 7.29
C LEU A 81 2.46 -3.86 7.08
N ILE A 82 3.12 -4.56 7.99
CA ILE A 82 3.31 -6.02 7.92
C ILE A 82 1.96 -6.74 8.05
N ALA A 83 1.15 -6.37 9.06
CA ALA A 83 -0.15 -6.98 9.24
C ALA A 83 -1.09 -6.66 8.07
N PHE A 84 -1.09 -5.40 7.61
CA PHE A 84 -1.87 -4.98 6.46
C PHE A 84 -1.46 -5.75 5.19
N GLY A 85 -0.18 -5.73 4.82
CA GLY A 85 0.32 -6.38 3.60
C GLY A 85 0.23 -7.91 3.66
N GLY A 86 0.59 -8.52 4.79
CA GLY A 86 0.59 -9.97 4.96
C GLY A 86 -0.81 -10.60 4.96
N LEU A 87 -1.82 -9.84 5.41
CA LEU A 87 -3.21 -10.34 5.51
C LEU A 87 -4.13 -9.85 4.38
N LEU A 88 -3.69 -8.90 3.53
CA LEU A 88 -4.55 -8.26 2.53
C LEU A 88 -5.16 -9.28 1.55
N LEU A 89 -4.35 -10.16 0.99
CA LEU A 89 -4.81 -11.19 0.04
C LEU A 89 -5.72 -12.23 0.70
N LEU A 90 -5.37 -12.66 1.92
CA LEU A 90 -6.21 -13.56 2.70
C LEU A 90 -7.57 -12.92 3.01
N ALA A 91 -7.56 -11.65 3.42
CA ALA A 91 -8.79 -10.91 3.73
C ALA A 91 -9.69 -10.75 2.50
N GLY A 92 -9.11 -10.50 1.32
CA GLY A 92 -9.84 -10.48 0.05
C GLY A 92 -10.51 -11.81 -0.24
N ARG A 93 -9.75 -12.91 -0.14
CA ARG A 93 -10.27 -14.26 -0.37
C ARG A 93 -11.36 -14.65 0.64
N LEU A 94 -11.17 -14.35 1.93
CA LEU A 94 -12.17 -14.58 2.96
C LEU A 94 -13.44 -13.74 2.72
N GLY A 95 -13.30 -12.51 2.22
CA GLY A 95 -14.43 -11.66 1.83
C GLY A 95 -15.28 -12.32 0.75
N ASP A 96 -14.67 -12.91 -0.27
CA ASP A 96 -15.37 -13.63 -1.32
C ASP A 96 -16.03 -14.92 -0.82
N LEU A 97 -15.37 -15.66 0.08
CA LEU A 97 -15.89 -16.93 0.62
C LEU A 97 -17.05 -16.74 1.62
N ILE A 98 -16.96 -15.73 2.50
CA ILE A 98 -17.90 -15.55 3.61
C ILE A 98 -18.94 -14.48 3.25
N SER A 99 -18.51 -13.27 2.96
CA SER A 99 -19.33 -12.09 2.58
C SER A 99 -18.41 -10.86 2.61
N ARG A 100 -18.39 -10.09 1.55
CA ARG A 100 -17.61 -8.82 1.47
C ARG A 100 -18.12 -7.81 2.50
N ARG A 101 -19.44 -7.72 2.68
CA ARG A 101 -20.05 -6.85 3.69
C ARG A 101 -19.63 -7.22 5.11
N LYS A 102 -19.67 -8.51 5.48
CA LYS A 102 -19.25 -8.96 6.82
C LYS A 102 -17.77 -8.67 7.04
N MET A 103 -16.92 -8.95 6.03
CA MET A 103 -15.48 -8.68 6.09
C MET A 103 -15.21 -7.19 6.30
N PHE A 104 -15.90 -6.31 5.56
CA PHE A 104 -15.81 -4.86 5.73
C PHE A 104 -16.19 -4.42 7.15
N LEU A 105 -17.32 -4.87 7.67
CA LEU A 105 -17.83 -4.47 8.99
C LEU A 105 -16.94 -4.99 10.13
N VAL A 106 -16.50 -6.25 10.05
CA VAL A 106 -15.58 -6.83 11.05
C VAL A 106 -14.23 -6.13 11.00
N GLY A 107 -13.66 -5.92 9.81
CA GLY A 107 -12.41 -5.20 9.64
C GLY A 107 -12.48 -3.78 10.19
N LEU A 108 -13.55 -3.06 9.90
CA LEU A 108 -13.79 -1.72 10.43
C LEU A 108 -13.92 -1.71 11.96
N GLY A 109 -14.62 -2.71 12.53
CA GLY A 109 -14.69 -2.88 13.98
C GLY A 109 -13.34 -3.16 14.64
N VAL A 110 -12.56 -4.08 14.06
CA VAL A 110 -11.19 -4.40 14.53
C VAL A 110 -10.30 -3.18 14.43
N PHE A 111 -10.32 -2.45 13.29
CA PHE A 111 -9.55 -1.23 13.11
C PHE A 111 -9.90 -0.16 14.15
N THR A 112 -11.19 0.06 14.38
CA THR A 112 -11.69 1.08 15.32
C THR A 112 -11.31 0.76 16.77
N LEU A 113 -11.46 -0.52 17.19
CA LEU A 113 -11.05 -0.97 18.52
C LEU A 113 -9.53 -0.88 18.70
N ALA A 114 -8.76 -1.29 17.69
CA ALA A 114 -7.30 -1.15 17.73
C ALA A 114 -6.85 0.32 17.75
N SER A 115 -7.56 1.22 17.04
CA SER A 115 -7.31 2.66 17.12
C SER A 115 -7.55 3.20 18.55
N LEU A 116 -8.60 2.74 19.22
CA LEU A 116 -8.84 3.07 20.63
C LEU A 116 -7.68 2.59 21.51
N LEU A 117 -7.20 1.35 21.31
CA LEU A 117 -6.05 0.81 22.04
C LEU A 117 -4.76 1.58 21.77
N CYS A 118 -4.50 1.98 20.53
CA CYS A 118 -3.38 2.86 20.20
C CYS A 118 -3.49 4.21 20.91
N GLY A 119 -4.70 4.80 20.96
CA GLY A 119 -4.94 6.08 21.61
C GLY A 119 -4.80 6.07 23.14
N ILE A 120 -4.90 4.93 23.80
CA ILE A 120 -4.69 4.78 25.26
C ILE A 120 -3.36 4.10 25.59
N ALA A 121 -2.49 3.88 24.61
CA ALA A 121 -1.22 3.17 24.82
C ALA A 121 -0.27 3.97 25.70
N GLN A 122 0.24 3.31 26.75
CA GLN A 122 1.21 3.87 27.70
C GLN A 122 2.56 3.12 27.69
N SER A 123 2.72 2.17 26.75
CA SER A 123 3.98 1.46 26.54
C SER A 123 4.22 1.19 25.06
N GLN A 124 5.48 0.98 24.69
CA GLN A 124 5.91 0.65 23.34
C GLN A 124 5.22 -0.63 22.84
N GLU A 125 5.21 -1.68 23.68
CA GLU A 125 4.67 -2.99 23.36
C GLU A 125 3.16 -2.91 23.06
N LEU A 126 2.41 -2.16 23.89
CA LEU A 126 0.97 -2.00 23.70
C LEU A 126 0.68 -1.25 22.39
N LEU A 127 1.42 -0.15 22.13
CA LEU A 127 1.25 0.61 20.89
C LEU A 127 1.56 -0.26 19.66
N VAL A 128 2.70 -0.97 19.65
CA VAL A 128 3.12 -1.84 18.54
C VAL A 128 2.13 -2.99 18.33
N ALA A 129 1.67 -3.66 19.40
CA ALA A 129 0.69 -4.72 19.30
C ALA A 129 -0.66 -4.21 18.76
N ALA A 130 -1.13 -3.05 19.27
CA ALA A 130 -2.36 -2.43 18.79
C ALA A 130 -2.24 -2.00 17.32
N ARG A 131 -1.09 -1.48 16.88
CA ARG A 131 -0.79 -1.15 15.48
C ARG A 131 -0.85 -2.39 14.57
N PHE A 132 -0.34 -3.53 15.04
CA PHE A 132 -0.44 -4.79 14.30
C PHE A 132 -1.91 -5.22 14.10
N VAL A 133 -2.71 -5.19 15.16
CA VAL A 133 -4.16 -5.50 15.10
C VAL A 133 -4.89 -4.50 14.21
N GLN A 134 -4.53 -3.23 14.26
CA GLN A 134 -5.10 -2.16 13.44
C GLN A 134 -4.79 -2.40 11.95
N GLY A 135 -3.55 -2.81 11.62
CA GLY A 135 -3.17 -3.19 10.27
C GLY A 135 -3.99 -4.37 9.72
N ALA A 136 -4.26 -5.38 10.57
CA ALA A 136 -5.14 -6.50 10.21
C ALA A 136 -6.56 -6.04 9.90
N GLY A 137 -7.13 -5.14 10.74
CA GLY A 137 -8.45 -4.54 10.50
C GLY A 137 -8.49 -3.72 9.22
N GLY A 138 -7.42 -2.96 8.94
CA GLY A 138 -7.24 -2.20 7.70
C GLY A 138 -7.21 -3.10 6.47
N ALA A 139 -6.48 -4.21 6.52
CA ALA A 139 -6.44 -5.21 5.45
C ALA A 139 -7.83 -5.80 5.16
N MET A 140 -8.57 -6.20 6.19
CA MET A 140 -9.92 -6.74 6.07
C MET A 140 -10.90 -5.74 5.45
N THR A 141 -10.80 -4.48 5.84
CA THR A 141 -11.67 -3.41 5.33
C THR A 141 -11.32 -3.07 3.87
N SER A 142 -10.05 -2.82 3.58
CA SER A 142 -9.58 -2.36 2.26
C SER A 142 -9.76 -3.41 1.16
N ALA A 143 -9.48 -4.69 1.46
CA ALA A 143 -9.48 -5.77 0.50
C ALA A 143 -10.79 -5.97 -0.27
N VAL A 144 -11.92 -5.63 0.36
CA VAL A 144 -13.26 -5.89 -0.19
C VAL A 144 -13.93 -4.67 -0.83
N ILE A 145 -13.39 -3.45 -0.59
CA ILE A 145 -14.04 -2.19 -1.05
C ILE A 145 -14.20 -2.15 -2.57
N LEU A 146 -13.13 -2.39 -3.32
CA LEU A 146 -13.19 -2.36 -4.78
C LEU A 146 -14.15 -3.39 -5.35
N GLY A 147 -14.14 -4.61 -4.81
CA GLY A 147 -15.10 -5.65 -5.19
C GLY A 147 -16.55 -5.26 -4.94
N MET A 148 -16.84 -4.57 -3.84
CA MET A 148 -18.17 -4.05 -3.56
C MET A 148 -18.54 -2.91 -4.50
N ILE A 149 -17.63 -1.99 -4.82
CA ILE A 149 -17.88 -0.91 -5.80
C ILE A 149 -18.26 -1.49 -7.16
N VAL A 150 -17.49 -2.46 -7.66
CA VAL A 150 -17.74 -3.11 -8.96
C VAL A 150 -19.11 -3.79 -9.00
N THR A 151 -19.53 -4.46 -7.92
CA THR A 151 -20.83 -5.13 -7.84
C THR A 151 -21.99 -4.14 -7.69
N MET A 152 -21.80 -3.01 -7.02
CA MET A 152 -22.84 -1.98 -6.86
C MET A 152 -23.08 -1.15 -8.13
N PHE A 153 -22.06 -1.01 -9.00
CA PHE A 153 -22.13 -0.20 -10.22
C PHE A 153 -21.81 -1.06 -11.45
N PRO A 154 -22.77 -1.85 -11.96
CA PRO A 154 -22.56 -2.72 -13.12
C PRO A 154 -22.40 -1.95 -14.43
N GLU A 155 -22.94 -0.73 -14.55
CA GLU A 155 -22.79 0.09 -15.74
C GLU A 155 -21.37 0.68 -15.87
N PRO A 156 -20.65 0.49 -17.00
CA PRO A 156 -19.25 0.90 -17.14
C PRO A 156 -18.99 2.38 -16.86
N ARG A 157 -19.91 3.28 -17.22
CA ARG A 157 -19.80 4.73 -16.98
C ARG A 157 -19.96 5.07 -15.49
N GLU A 158 -20.96 4.48 -14.82
CA GLU A 158 -21.16 4.69 -13.39
C GLU A 158 -20.03 4.08 -12.56
N GLN A 159 -19.57 2.88 -12.94
CA GLN A 159 -18.45 2.19 -12.32
C GLN A 159 -17.16 3.02 -12.40
N ALA A 160 -16.81 3.54 -13.58
CA ALA A 160 -15.64 4.39 -13.76
C ALA A 160 -15.71 5.65 -12.88
N LYS A 161 -16.91 6.27 -12.77
CA LYS A 161 -17.13 7.42 -11.88
C LYS A 161 -16.98 7.04 -10.41
N ALA A 162 -17.52 5.91 -9.98
CA ALA A 162 -17.43 5.42 -8.60
C ALA A 162 -15.98 5.11 -8.20
N ILE A 163 -15.21 4.44 -9.08
CA ILE A 163 -13.78 4.18 -8.88
C ILE A 163 -12.99 5.49 -8.85
N GLY A 164 -13.35 6.46 -9.69
CA GLY A 164 -12.74 7.80 -9.68
C GLY A 164 -12.94 8.54 -8.35
N VAL A 165 -14.15 8.48 -7.76
CA VAL A 165 -14.43 9.03 -6.43
C VAL A 165 -13.59 8.32 -5.35
N PHE A 166 -13.53 7.00 -5.39
CA PHE A 166 -12.71 6.20 -4.47
C PHE A 166 -11.23 6.58 -4.56
N ALA A 167 -10.67 6.66 -5.76
CA ALA A 167 -9.28 7.04 -5.99
C ALA A 167 -8.98 8.47 -5.52
N PHE A 168 -9.91 9.39 -5.75
CA PHE A 168 -9.79 10.78 -5.26
C PHE A 168 -9.72 10.81 -3.73
N VAL A 169 -10.62 10.11 -3.03
CA VAL A 169 -10.65 10.04 -1.56
C VAL A 169 -9.38 9.40 -1.01
N ALA A 170 -8.90 8.32 -1.62
CA ALA A 170 -7.65 7.68 -1.24
C ALA A 170 -6.44 8.65 -1.38
N SER A 171 -6.38 9.41 -2.49
CA SER A 171 -5.30 10.37 -2.70
C SER A 171 -5.39 11.60 -1.79
N ALA A 172 -6.59 12.16 -1.62
CA ALA A 172 -6.83 13.32 -0.75
C ALA A 172 -6.59 12.99 0.73
N GLY A 173 -6.90 11.75 1.13
CA GLY A 173 -6.69 11.26 2.49
C GLY A 173 -5.26 11.42 2.98
N GLY A 174 -4.27 11.25 2.10
CA GLY A 174 -2.87 11.47 2.44
C GLY A 174 -2.55 12.91 2.86
N ALA A 175 -3.02 13.88 2.08
CA ALA A 175 -2.83 15.30 2.40
C ALA A 175 -3.60 15.72 3.66
N VAL A 176 -4.87 15.28 3.76
CA VAL A 176 -5.70 15.55 4.94
C VAL A 176 -5.10 14.93 6.20
N GLY A 177 -4.55 13.70 6.11
CA GLY A 177 -3.93 13.01 7.24
C GLY A 177 -2.73 13.77 7.80
N LEU A 178 -1.85 14.28 6.95
CA LEU A 178 -0.68 15.07 7.40
C LEU A 178 -1.11 16.36 8.11
N LEU A 179 -2.12 17.06 7.58
CA LEU A 179 -2.64 18.29 8.22
C LEU A 179 -3.34 17.99 9.54
N VAL A 180 -4.25 17.02 9.54
CA VAL A 180 -5.00 16.62 10.74
C VAL A 180 -4.03 16.10 11.80
N GLY A 181 -3.03 15.31 11.39
CA GLY A 181 -1.97 14.82 12.27
C GLY A 181 -1.18 15.93 12.93
N GLY A 182 -0.76 16.93 12.15
CA GLY A 182 -0.06 18.10 12.65
C GLY A 182 -0.90 18.88 13.67
N VAL A 183 -2.15 19.20 13.30
CA VAL A 183 -3.06 19.93 14.18
C VAL A 183 -3.34 19.18 15.47
N LEU A 184 -3.71 17.90 15.41
CA LEU A 184 -4.06 17.10 16.59
C LEU A 184 -2.86 16.91 17.51
N THR A 185 -1.68 16.60 16.95
CA THR A 185 -0.46 16.40 17.73
C THR A 185 0.00 17.67 18.41
N GLN A 186 -0.05 18.81 17.71
CA GLN A 186 0.40 20.09 18.23
C GLN A 186 -0.59 20.71 19.24
N SER A 187 -1.91 20.63 18.94
CA SER A 187 -2.92 21.34 19.74
C SER A 187 -3.43 20.59 20.95
N ILE A 188 -3.35 19.24 20.92
CA ILE A 188 -3.90 18.38 21.98
C ILE A 188 -2.85 17.38 22.46
N SER A 189 -2.65 16.27 21.74
CA SER A 189 -1.60 15.27 21.95
C SER A 189 -1.58 14.27 20.80
N TRP A 190 -0.48 13.51 20.65
CA TRP A 190 -0.35 12.46 19.62
C TRP A 190 -1.40 11.35 19.77
N HIS A 191 -1.95 11.08 20.93
CA HIS A 191 -2.99 10.08 21.18
C HIS A 191 -4.25 10.34 20.31
N TRP A 192 -4.57 11.61 20.05
CA TRP A 192 -5.75 12.01 19.29
C TRP A 192 -5.68 11.65 17.81
N ILE A 193 -4.47 11.40 17.25
CA ILE A 193 -4.36 10.89 15.88
C ILE A 193 -5.03 9.52 15.72
N PHE A 194 -5.09 8.74 16.80
CA PHE A 194 -5.78 7.45 16.83
C PHE A 194 -7.24 7.60 17.25
N PHE A 195 -7.53 8.45 18.25
CA PHE A 195 -8.90 8.66 18.70
C PHE A 195 -9.82 9.23 17.61
N VAL A 196 -9.31 10.01 16.67
CA VAL A 196 -10.10 10.55 15.55
C VAL A 196 -10.73 9.44 14.68
N ASN A 197 -10.12 8.27 14.61
CA ASN A 197 -10.64 7.13 13.88
C ASN A 197 -11.88 6.51 14.55
N VAL A 198 -12.03 6.64 15.87
CA VAL A 198 -13.12 5.99 16.63
C VAL A 198 -14.49 6.51 16.22
N PRO A 199 -14.80 7.83 16.24
CA PRO A 199 -16.09 8.32 15.78
C PRO A 199 -16.33 8.05 14.29
N ILE A 200 -15.30 8.16 13.45
CA ILE A 200 -15.41 7.87 12.02
C ILE A 200 -15.76 6.41 11.80
N GLY A 201 -15.06 5.49 12.47
CA GLY A 201 -15.26 4.05 12.36
C GLY A 201 -16.65 3.62 12.85
N ILE A 202 -17.09 4.11 14.01
CA ILE A 202 -18.43 3.82 14.55
C ILE A 202 -19.51 4.32 13.58
N PHE A 203 -19.43 5.58 13.13
CA PHE A 203 -20.38 6.15 12.19
C PHE A 203 -20.43 5.33 10.89
N THR A 204 -19.27 5.06 10.31
CA THR A 204 -19.14 4.27 9.07
C THR A 204 -19.72 2.86 9.24
N ALA A 205 -19.43 2.17 10.37
CA ALA A 205 -19.93 0.82 10.65
C ALA A 205 -21.47 0.80 10.77
N VAL A 206 -22.05 1.77 11.49
CA VAL A 206 -23.50 1.86 11.68
C VAL A 206 -24.21 2.13 10.35
N VAL A 207 -23.69 3.07 9.55
CA VAL A 207 -24.31 3.43 8.26
C VAL A 207 -24.10 2.31 7.23
N ALA A 208 -22.89 1.71 7.16
CA ALA A 208 -22.61 0.56 6.31
C ALA A 208 -23.52 -0.64 6.65
N GLY A 209 -23.69 -0.91 7.93
CA GLY A 209 -24.55 -2.00 8.42
C GLY A 209 -26.03 -1.86 7.99
N ARG A 210 -26.49 -0.62 7.73
CA ARG A 210 -27.87 -0.34 7.30
C ARG A 210 -28.03 -0.23 5.78
N LEU A 211 -27.02 0.30 5.08
CA LEU A 211 -27.13 0.66 3.66
C LEU A 211 -26.53 -0.38 2.72
N ILE A 212 -25.47 -1.08 3.13
CA ILE A 212 -24.86 -2.10 2.29
C ILE A 212 -25.70 -3.36 2.37
N GLU A 213 -26.14 -3.85 1.22
CA GLU A 213 -26.95 -5.06 1.12
C GLU A 213 -26.17 -6.29 1.63
N ARG A 214 -26.92 -7.26 2.16
CA ARG A 214 -26.34 -8.54 2.58
C ARG A 214 -25.98 -9.34 1.34
N ASP A 215 -24.73 -9.73 1.25
CA ASP A 215 -24.21 -10.65 0.27
C ASP A 215 -23.99 -12.03 0.90
N GLU A 216 -24.21 -13.06 0.13
CA GLU A 216 -23.85 -14.44 0.50
C GLU A 216 -22.53 -14.75 -0.20
N GLY A 217 -21.53 -15.22 0.57
CA GLY A 217 -20.27 -15.66 -0.01
C GLY A 217 -20.42 -16.95 -0.83
N ILE A 218 -19.40 -17.27 -1.63
CA ILE A 218 -19.37 -18.49 -2.47
C ILE A 218 -19.30 -19.78 -1.61
N GLY A 219 -19.07 -19.64 -0.29
CA GLY A 219 -18.88 -20.77 0.62
C GLY A 219 -17.44 -21.26 0.67
N PHE A 220 -17.11 -22.09 1.68
CA PHE A 220 -15.74 -22.57 1.92
C PHE A 220 -15.26 -23.72 0.98
N GLY A 221 -16.02 -24.02 -0.09
CA GLY A 221 -15.71 -25.15 -0.98
C GLY A 221 -14.30 -25.13 -1.58
N ASP A 222 -13.79 -23.94 -1.92
CA ASP A 222 -12.46 -23.75 -2.51
C ASP A 222 -11.35 -23.43 -1.50
N GLY A 223 -11.71 -23.24 -0.23
CA GLY A 223 -10.76 -22.94 0.86
C GLY A 223 -10.06 -21.58 0.79
N ALA A 224 -9.38 -21.24 1.89
CA ALA A 224 -8.47 -20.10 1.98
C ALA A 224 -7.14 -20.58 2.54
N ASP A 225 -6.02 -20.12 1.99
CA ASP A 225 -4.69 -20.51 2.47
C ASP A 225 -4.26 -19.70 3.71
N VAL A 226 -4.91 -20.02 4.84
CA VAL A 226 -4.54 -19.45 6.15
C VAL A 226 -3.09 -19.78 6.53
N PRO A 227 -2.59 -21.03 6.35
CA PRO A 227 -1.18 -21.32 6.61
C PRO A 227 -0.21 -20.48 5.78
N GLY A 228 -0.51 -20.24 4.49
CA GLY A 228 0.29 -19.35 3.65
C GLY A 228 0.36 -17.93 4.19
N ALA A 229 -0.78 -17.37 4.61
CA ALA A 229 -0.82 -16.02 5.23
C ALA A 229 -0.03 -15.96 6.55
N VAL A 230 -0.10 -16.98 7.39
CA VAL A 230 0.68 -17.06 8.64
C VAL A 230 2.17 -17.15 8.35
N LEU A 231 2.59 -17.93 7.36
CA LEU A 231 4.00 -18.08 6.97
C LEU A 231 4.58 -16.77 6.45
N ILE A 232 3.89 -16.08 5.54
CA ILE A 232 4.40 -14.81 4.99
C ILE A 232 4.39 -13.70 6.05
N THR A 233 3.32 -13.57 6.83
CA THR A 233 3.23 -12.56 7.91
C THR A 233 4.29 -12.82 8.97
N GLY A 234 4.47 -14.08 9.39
CA GLY A 234 5.49 -14.47 10.36
C GLY A 234 6.92 -14.26 9.85
N SER A 235 7.18 -14.56 8.58
CA SER A 235 8.47 -14.29 7.93
C SER A 235 8.79 -12.79 7.94
N LEU A 236 7.86 -11.95 7.50
CA LEU A 236 8.03 -10.49 7.46
C LEU A 236 8.23 -9.91 8.87
N MET A 237 7.42 -10.36 9.84
CA MET A 237 7.52 -9.90 11.22
C MET A 237 8.89 -10.24 11.83
N LEU A 238 9.34 -11.47 11.63
CA LEU A 238 10.65 -11.93 12.12
C LEU A 238 11.81 -11.25 11.39
N GLY A 239 11.69 -11.03 10.07
CA GLY A 239 12.68 -10.32 9.28
C GLY A 239 12.86 -8.87 9.75
N VAL A 240 11.75 -8.14 9.90
CA VAL A 240 11.78 -6.75 10.40
C VAL A 240 12.29 -6.70 11.85
N TYR A 241 11.84 -7.63 12.72
CA TYR A 241 12.38 -7.75 14.07
C TYR A 241 13.90 -7.95 14.09
N THR A 242 14.42 -8.82 13.21
CA THR A 242 15.84 -9.09 13.10
C THR A 242 16.63 -7.84 12.68
N ILE A 243 16.07 -7.06 11.75
CA ILE A 243 16.72 -5.83 11.27
C ILE A 243 16.70 -4.73 12.33
N VAL A 244 15.55 -4.49 12.95
CA VAL A 244 15.34 -3.35 13.85
C VAL A 244 15.98 -3.56 15.22
N ASN A 245 16.01 -4.78 15.73
CA ASN A 245 16.51 -5.09 17.09
C ASN A 245 17.88 -5.76 17.05
N PRO A 246 18.04 -7.08 16.76
CA PRO A 246 19.35 -7.72 16.89
C PRO A 246 20.43 -7.14 15.98
N ALA A 247 20.08 -6.75 14.73
CA ALA A 247 21.07 -6.19 13.83
C ALA A 247 21.53 -4.78 14.26
N ALA A 248 20.63 -3.98 14.83
CA ALA A 248 20.96 -2.68 15.37
C ALA A 248 21.79 -2.78 16.66
N GLU A 249 21.46 -3.72 17.57
CA GLU A 249 22.07 -3.84 18.89
C GLU A 249 23.39 -4.64 18.87
N TYR A 250 23.42 -5.76 18.14
CA TYR A 250 24.56 -6.71 18.16
C TYR A 250 25.33 -6.72 16.85
N GLY A 251 24.86 -6.02 15.83
CA GLY A 251 25.45 -6.00 14.50
C GLY A 251 24.96 -7.14 13.57
N TRP A 252 25.16 -6.94 12.29
CA TRP A 252 24.70 -7.86 11.21
C TRP A 252 25.36 -9.25 11.26
N GLY A 253 26.60 -9.34 11.76
CA GLY A 253 27.36 -10.60 11.86
C GLY A 253 27.12 -11.39 13.14
N ALA A 254 26.33 -10.89 14.07
CA ALA A 254 26.05 -11.57 15.34
C ALA A 254 25.28 -12.88 15.13
N GLY A 255 25.63 -13.92 15.88
CA GLY A 255 25.00 -15.25 15.75
C GLY A 255 23.48 -15.20 15.93
N ARG A 256 22.97 -14.36 16.85
CA ARG A 256 21.53 -14.14 17.06
C ARG A 256 20.86 -13.50 15.85
N THR A 257 21.48 -12.49 15.24
CA THR A 257 20.99 -11.83 14.03
C THR A 257 20.94 -12.81 12.86
N LEU A 258 22.02 -13.58 12.66
CA LEU A 258 22.07 -14.59 11.60
C LEU A 258 21.06 -15.72 11.81
N ALA A 259 20.87 -16.19 13.05
CA ALA A 259 19.91 -17.27 13.34
C ALA A 259 18.46 -16.81 13.08
N LEU A 260 18.07 -15.62 13.56
CA LEU A 260 16.72 -15.10 13.36
C LEU A 260 16.48 -14.70 11.89
N GLY A 261 17.46 -14.11 11.21
CA GLY A 261 17.40 -13.83 9.78
C GLY A 261 17.26 -15.10 8.95
N THR A 262 18.04 -16.13 9.26
CA THR A 262 17.91 -17.45 8.61
C THR A 262 16.53 -18.05 8.84
N LEU A 263 15.99 -17.98 10.06
CA LEU A 263 14.63 -18.48 10.35
C LEU A 263 13.57 -17.70 9.56
N SER A 264 13.69 -16.39 9.43
CA SER A 264 12.81 -15.58 8.58
C SER A 264 12.86 -16.05 7.12
N LEU A 265 14.05 -16.30 6.57
CA LEU A 265 14.21 -16.82 5.21
C LEU A 265 13.65 -18.24 5.05
N VAL A 266 13.78 -19.09 6.07
CA VAL A 266 13.17 -20.44 6.08
C VAL A 266 11.64 -20.34 6.04
N LEU A 267 11.03 -19.44 6.81
CA LEU A 267 9.58 -19.19 6.76
C LEU A 267 9.15 -18.67 5.38
N LEU A 268 9.94 -17.79 4.76
CA LEU A 268 9.68 -17.32 3.40
C LEU A 268 9.76 -18.46 2.38
N ALA A 269 10.79 -19.31 2.49
CA ALA A 269 10.91 -20.48 1.63
C ALA A 269 9.74 -21.46 1.84
N ALA A 270 9.34 -21.70 3.07
CA ALA A 270 8.16 -22.51 3.38
C ALA A 270 6.88 -21.92 2.80
N PHE A 271 6.71 -20.58 2.83
CA PHE A 271 5.62 -19.89 2.14
C PHE A 271 5.65 -20.15 0.63
N LEU A 272 6.80 -19.97 -0.03
CA LEU A 272 6.92 -20.20 -1.48
C LEU A 272 6.64 -21.66 -1.87
N VAL A 273 7.11 -22.63 -1.08
CA VAL A 273 6.80 -24.05 -1.28
C VAL A 273 5.30 -24.29 -1.09
N ARG A 274 4.70 -23.65 -0.09
CA ARG A 274 3.24 -23.75 0.15
C ARG A 274 2.46 -23.19 -1.04
N GLU A 275 2.80 -22.00 -1.54
CA GLU A 275 2.17 -21.40 -2.71
C GLU A 275 2.29 -22.25 -3.98
N ALA A 276 3.41 -22.98 -4.13
CA ALA A 276 3.63 -23.89 -5.25
C ALA A 276 2.80 -25.18 -5.15
N THR A 277 2.38 -25.60 -3.95
CA THR A 277 1.75 -26.91 -3.70
C THR A 277 0.30 -26.82 -3.23
N ALA A 278 -0.15 -25.68 -2.76
CA ALA A 278 -1.50 -25.48 -2.27
C ALA A 278 -2.54 -25.61 -3.38
N LYS A 279 -3.71 -26.17 -3.06
CA LYS A 279 -4.85 -26.25 -4.00
C LYS A 279 -5.45 -24.88 -4.32
N SER A 280 -5.45 -23.98 -3.35
CA SER A 280 -5.97 -22.61 -3.45
C SER A 280 -4.94 -21.64 -2.88
N PRO A 281 -3.81 -21.40 -3.61
CA PRO A 281 -2.76 -20.50 -3.13
C PRO A 281 -3.25 -19.06 -3.03
N LEU A 282 -2.65 -18.26 -2.13
CA LEU A 282 -2.88 -16.81 -2.05
C LEU A 282 -2.36 -16.10 -3.31
N ILE A 283 -1.20 -16.55 -3.79
CA ILE A 283 -0.52 -16.00 -4.96
C ILE A 283 -0.15 -17.17 -5.89
N PRO A 284 -0.94 -17.48 -6.92
CA PRO A 284 -0.54 -18.45 -7.93
C PRO A 284 0.77 -18.01 -8.58
N LEU A 285 1.88 -18.73 -8.32
CA LEU A 285 3.21 -18.33 -8.80
C LEU A 285 3.30 -18.18 -10.32
N GLY A 286 2.36 -18.78 -11.05
CA GLY A 286 2.21 -18.61 -12.51
C GLY A 286 2.01 -17.16 -12.95
N ILE A 287 1.47 -16.29 -12.11
CA ILE A 287 1.24 -14.87 -12.43
C ILE A 287 2.54 -14.12 -12.70
N PHE A 288 3.65 -14.53 -12.06
CA PHE A 288 4.97 -13.93 -12.27
C PHE A 288 5.66 -14.32 -13.58
N ARG A 289 5.03 -15.20 -14.41
CA ARG A 289 5.51 -15.43 -15.78
C ARG A 289 5.33 -14.22 -16.67
N SER A 290 4.37 -13.34 -16.34
CA SER A 290 4.24 -12.04 -16.99
C SER A 290 5.38 -11.11 -16.56
N ARG A 291 6.18 -10.65 -17.50
CA ARG A 291 7.30 -9.71 -17.26
C ARG A 291 6.79 -8.39 -16.68
N ASN A 292 5.65 -7.92 -17.14
CA ASN A 292 5.06 -6.68 -16.63
C ASN A 292 4.59 -6.84 -15.19
N ILE A 293 3.94 -7.96 -14.82
CA ILE A 293 3.52 -8.19 -13.43
C ILE A 293 4.72 -8.33 -12.50
N ALA A 294 5.69 -9.19 -12.86
CA ALA A 294 6.89 -9.41 -12.05
C ALA A 294 7.73 -8.12 -11.92
N GLY A 295 7.97 -7.43 -13.05
CA GLY A 295 8.72 -6.18 -13.07
C GLY A 295 8.03 -5.06 -12.28
N ALA A 296 6.72 -4.88 -12.46
CA ALA A 296 5.95 -3.86 -11.74
C ALA A 296 5.99 -4.08 -10.23
N ASN A 297 5.80 -5.31 -9.76
CA ASN A 297 5.85 -5.63 -8.33
C ASN A 297 7.25 -5.40 -7.73
N LEU A 298 8.32 -5.75 -8.46
CA LEU A 298 9.67 -5.52 -7.99
C LEU A 298 10.03 -4.02 -7.94
N ILE A 299 9.64 -3.26 -8.96
CA ILE A 299 9.78 -1.79 -8.99
C ILE A 299 8.98 -1.17 -7.84
N GLN A 300 7.77 -1.68 -7.58
CA GLN A 300 6.92 -1.21 -6.48
C GLN A 300 7.62 -1.37 -5.13
N VAL A 301 8.17 -2.55 -4.82
CA VAL A 301 8.91 -2.81 -3.58
C VAL A 301 10.05 -1.81 -3.40
N LEU A 302 10.89 -1.63 -4.43
CA LEU A 302 12.08 -0.77 -4.36
C LEU A 302 11.72 0.71 -4.22
N SER A 303 10.72 1.17 -4.96
CA SER A 303 10.30 2.59 -4.95
C SER A 303 9.59 2.96 -3.66
N VAL A 304 8.71 2.08 -3.18
CA VAL A 304 7.96 2.31 -1.94
C VAL A 304 8.88 2.23 -0.72
N ALA A 305 9.91 1.40 -0.73
CA ALA A 305 10.96 1.40 0.31
C ALA A 305 11.59 2.79 0.48
N GLY A 306 11.99 3.43 -0.62
CA GLY A 306 12.51 4.81 -0.60
C GLY A 306 11.47 5.85 -0.15
N MET A 307 10.22 5.68 -0.57
CA MET A 307 9.12 6.59 -0.22
C MET A 307 8.80 6.58 1.28
N PHE A 308 8.64 5.39 1.89
CA PHE A 308 8.38 5.30 3.33
C PHE A 308 9.57 5.78 4.15
N GLY A 309 10.80 5.47 3.73
CA GLY A 309 12.00 6.03 4.34
C GLY A 309 12.02 7.56 4.30
N MET A 310 11.63 8.15 3.17
CA MET A 310 11.57 9.60 3.01
C MET A 310 10.50 10.22 3.92
N PHE A 311 9.29 9.68 3.98
CA PHE A 311 8.25 10.22 4.86
C PHE A 311 8.64 10.11 6.34
N PHE A 312 9.17 8.97 6.76
CA PHE A 312 9.56 8.71 8.14
C PHE A 312 10.78 9.56 8.56
N LEU A 313 11.91 9.42 7.85
CA LEU A 313 13.15 10.13 8.20
C LEU A 313 13.09 11.62 7.83
N GLY A 314 12.32 11.97 6.81
CA GLY A 314 12.05 13.36 6.45
C GLY A 314 11.25 14.10 7.52
N ALA A 315 10.25 13.43 8.15
CA ALA A 315 9.54 14.01 9.28
C ALA A 315 10.47 14.23 10.49
N LEU A 316 11.35 13.24 10.77
CA LEU A 316 12.36 13.38 11.82
C LEU A 316 13.37 14.48 11.50
N TYR A 317 13.80 14.62 10.25
CA TYR A 317 14.69 15.70 9.82
C TYR A 317 14.06 17.08 10.05
N LEU A 318 12.81 17.28 9.59
CA LEU A 318 12.10 18.55 9.77
C LEU A 318 11.93 18.91 11.25
N GLN A 319 11.59 17.92 12.10
CA GLN A 319 11.31 18.19 13.53
C GLN A 319 12.56 18.19 14.41
N ARG A 320 13.55 17.33 14.18
CA ARG A 320 14.74 17.18 15.03
C ARG A 320 15.92 18.04 14.60
N ILE A 321 15.97 18.47 13.32
CA ILE A 321 17.08 19.27 12.77
C ILE A 321 16.64 20.70 12.50
N LEU A 322 15.48 20.90 11.87
CA LEU A 322 14.97 22.22 11.53
C LEU A 322 14.01 22.80 12.60
N ASP A 323 13.82 22.08 13.72
CA ASP A 323 12.96 22.48 14.86
C ASP A 323 11.52 22.83 14.45
N TYR A 324 11.00 22.17 13.38
CA TYR A 324 9.62 22.37 12.98
C TYR A 324 8.68 21.69 13.98
N ASP A 325 7.58 22.34 14.30
CA ASP A 325 6.50 21.71 15.01
C ASP A 325 5.73 20.68 14.15
N ALA A 326 4.84 19.92 14.75
CA ALA A 326 4.08 18.89 14.04
C ALA A 326 3.19 19.48 12.93
N MET A 327 2.62 20.68 13.14
CA MET A 327 1.78 21.34 12.14
C MET A 327 2.61 21.85 10.95
N GLN A 328 3.76 22.47 11.22
CA GLN A 328 4.69 22.92 10.20
C GLN A 328 5.22 21.75 9.37
N THR A 329 5.51 20.62 10.02
CA THR A 329 5.92 19.37 9.33
C THR A 329 4.81 18.88 8.40
N GLY A 330 3.56 18.84 8.86
CA GLY A 330 2.42 18.47 8.03
C GLY A 330 2.27 19.39 6.81
N LEU A 331 2.40 20.69 7.01
CA LEU A 331 2.37 21.68 5.92
C LEU A 331 3.54 21.52 4.95
N ALA A 332 4.74 21.20 5.46
CA ALA A 332 5.94 20.98 4.65
C ALA A 332 5.81 19.79 3.68
N PHE A 333 5.03 18.77 4.04
CA PHE A 333 4.76 17.63 3.17
C PHE A 333 3.59 17.82 2.19
N LEU A 334 2.80 18.88 2.32
CA LEU A 334 1.67 19.12 1.40
C LEU A 334 2.04 19.17 -0.08
N PRO A 335 3.13 19.80 -0.50
CA PRO A 335 3.48 19.85 -1.92
C PRO A 335 3.63 18.47 -2.54
N VAL A 336 4.27 17.49 -1.85
CA VAL A 336 4.43 16.15 -2.37
C VAL A 336 3.08 15.44 -2.51
N THR A 337 2.21 15.52 -1.51
CA THR A 337 0.91 14.82 -1.52
C THR A 337 -0.08 15.44 -2.51
N ILE A 338 -0.13 16.77 -2.61
CA ILE A 338 -1.00 17.48 -3.56
C ILE A 338 -0.57 17.18 -5.00
N LEU A 339 0.73 17.27 -5.31
CA LEU A 339 1.24 17.00 -6.65
C LEU A 339 1.04 15.53 -7.03
N MET A 340 1.36 14.60 -6.13
CA MET A 340 1.15 13.18 -6.33
C MET A 340 -0.34 12.88 -6.61
N GLY A 341 -1.24 13.37 -5.78
CA GLY A 341 -2.68 13.16 -5.93
C GLY A 341 -3.25 13.79 -7.19
N THR A 342 -2.89 15.04 -7.48
CA THR A 342 -3.39 15.78 -8.66
C THR A 342 -2.93 15.13 -9.95
N LEU A 343 -1.66 14.76 -10.05
CA LEU A 343 -1.12 14.07 -11.21
C LEU A 343 -1.74 12.70 -11.40
N SER A 344 -1.82 11.89 -10.34
CA SER A 344 -2.39 10.55 -10.39
C SER A 344 -3.83 10.55 -10.89
N VAL A 345 -4.68 11.49 -10.40
CA VAL A 345 -6.12 11.47 -10.69
C VAL A 345 -6.47 12.18 -12.01
N ARG A 346 -5.75 13.25 -12.35
CA ARG A 346 -6.20 14.13 -13.46
C ARG A 346 -5.38 14.02 -14.74
N TYR A 347 -4.10 13.69 -14.63
CA TYR A 347 -3.19 13.80 -15.77
C TYR A 347 -2.55 12.48 -16.18
N THR A 348 -2.29 11.55 -15.26
CA THR A 348 -1.49 10.36 -15.56
C THR A 348 -2.15 9.47 -16.62
N ASP A 349 -3.47 9.27 -16.59
CA ASP A 349 -4.17 8.48 -17.62
C ASP A 349 -3.97 9.06 -19.02
N ARG A 350 -4.09 10.39 -19.18
CA ARG A 350 -3.88 11.06 -20.46
C ARG A 350 -2.45 10.96 -20.94
N LEU A 351 -1.49 11.06 -20.00
CA LEU A 351 -0.07 10.95 -20.32
C LEU A 351 0.32 9.52 -20.68
N VAL A 352 -0.24 8.53 -19.98
CA VAL A 352 -0.06 7.10 -20.28
C VAL A 352 -0.63 6.77 -21.66
N MET A 353 -1.82 7.25 -21.99
CA MET A 353 -2.40 7.05 -23.36
C MET A 353 -1.54 7.69 -24.45
N ARG A 354 -0.89 8.83 -24.16
CA ARG A 354 -0.09 9.55 -25.16
C ARG A 354 1.33 9.01 -25.30
N PHE A 355 2.00 8.71 -24.20
CA PHE A 355 3.43 8.38 -24.15
C PHE A 355 3.71 6.93 -23.78
N GLY A 356 2.70 6.16 -23.36
CA GLY A 356 2.80 4.78 -22.88
C GLY A 356 3.18 4.70 -21.40
N ALA A 357 2.67 3.68 -20.72
CA ALA A 357 2.85 3.51 -19.27
C ALA A 357 4.33 3.31 -18.89
N ARG A 358 5.10 2.54 -19.68
CA ARG A 358 6.54 2.34 -19.43
C ARG A 358 7.33 3.64 -19.42
N THR A 359 7.05 4.57 -20.34
CA THR A 359 7.73 5.87 -20.40
C THR A 359 7.39 6.73 -19.17
N MET A 360 6.13 6.67 -18.71
CA MET A 360 5.70 7.39 -17.51
C MET A 360 6.34 6.82 -16.24
N VAL A 361 6.48 5.50 -16.13
CA VAL A 361 7.20 4.86 -15.02
C VAL A 361 8.67 5.30 -15.02
N LEU A 362 9.37 5.25 -16.16
CA LEU A 362 10.78 5.65 -16.24
C LEU A 362 10.97 7.14 -15.89
N GLY A 363 10.17 8.02 -16.47
CA GLY A 363 10.24 9.46 -16.17
C GLY A 363 9.92 9.77 -14.72
N GLY A 364 8.90 9.13 -14.16
CA GLY A 364 8.51 9.27 -12.76
C GLY A 364 9.61 8.78 -11.80
N LEU A 365 10.21 7.61 -12.06
CA LEU A 365 11.31 7.07 -11.26
C LEU A 365 12.56 7.96 -11.31
N VAL A 366 12.90 8.55 -12.47
CA VAL A 366 14.03 9.48 -12.56
C VAL A 366 13.80 10.71 -11.69
N LEU A 367 12.63 11.32 -11.76
CA LEU A 367 12.31 12.49 -10.92
C LEU A 367 12.30 12.11 -9.43
N PHE A 368 11.77 10.94 -9.09
CA PHE A 368 11.75 10.43 -7.73
C PHE A 368 13.18 10.19 -7.19
N MET A 369 14.04 9.57 -8.00
CA MET A 369 15.45 9.35 -7.69
C MET A 369 16.20 10.68 -7.47
N VAL A 370 16.02 11.65 -8.37
CA VAL A 370 16.65 12.98 -8.24
C VAL A 370 16.17 13.68 -6.96
N GLY A 371 14.87 13.59 -6.62
CA GLY A 371 14.33 14.12 -5.37
C GLY A 371 15.03 13.54 -4.14
N LEU A 372 15.14 12.20 -4.05
CA LEU A 372 15.86 11.54 -2.96
C LEU A 372 17.36 11.90 -2.93
N ALA A 373 18.00 11.97 -4.09
CA ALA A 373 19.41 12.36 -4.19
C ALA A 373 19.64 13.82 -3.75
N LEU A 374 18.74 14.73 -4.05
CA LEU A 374 18.82 16.11 -3.55
C LEU A 374 18.62 16.18 -2.04
N PHE A 375 17.77 15.34 -1.47
CA PHE A 375 17.57 15.32 -0.03
C PHE A 375 18.82 14.88 0.74
N THR A 376 19.76 14.14 0.12
CA THR A 376 21.06 13.83 0.72
C THR A 376 21.97 15.05 0.90
N ARG A 377 21.58 16.22 0.37
CA ARG A 377 22.35 17.47 0.45
C ARG A 377 21.70 18.51 1.37
N ALA A 378 20.59 18.17 2.04
CA ALA A 378 19.90 19.07 2.95
C ALA A 378 20.80 19.36 4.18
N PRO A 379 21.24 20.63 4.42
CA PRO A 379 22.18 20.96 5.51
C PRO A 379 21.48 21.02 6.88
N VAL A 380 22.26 21.06 7.96
CA VAL A 380 21.74 21.16 9.33
C VAL A 380 20.94 22.46 9.54
N ASP A 381 21.31 23.53 8.86
CA ASP A 381 20.67 24.86 8.85
C ASP A 381 19.83 25.07 7.57
N GLY A 382 19.14 24.02 7.12
CA GLY A 382 18.43 23.99 5.84
C GLY A 382 17.27 24.97 5.77
N ASP A 383 17.18 25.73 4.65
CA ASP A 383 16.03 26.54 4.31
C ASP A 383 14.97 25.70 3.59
N TYR A 384 13.70 25.92 3.93
CA TYR A 384 12.60 25.12 3.35
C TYR A 384 12.49 25.33 1.82
N VAL A 385 12.54 26.58 1.36
CA VAL A 385 12.29 26.90 -0.05
C VAL A 385 13.43 26.43 -0.95
N LEU A 386 14.67 26.50 -0.44
CA LEU A 386 15.86 26.13 -1.22
C LEU A 386 16.18 24.61 -1.16
N HIS A 387 15.98 23.97 -0.01
CA HIS A 387 16.45 22.60 0.20
C HIS A 387 15.34 21.56 0.26
N ILE A 388 14.14 21.91 0.80
CA ILE A 388 13.06 20.94 1.04
C ILE A 388 12.00 21.00 -0.05
N LEU A 389 11.51 22.18 -0.40
CA LEU A 389 10.42 22.35 -1.37
C LEU A 389 10.75 21.75 -2.76
N PRO A 390 11.95 21.94 -3.35
CA PRO A 390 12.30 21.29 -4.62
C PRO A 390 12.27 19.77 -4.54
N VAL A 391 12.72 19.20 -3.41
CA VAL A 391 12.65 17.76 -3.14
C VAL A 391 11.19 17.29 -3.12
N MET A 392 10.32 17.95 -2.35
CA MET A 392 8.89 17.62 -2.25
C MET A 392 8.19 17.68 -3.60
N VAL A 393 8.51 18.69 -4.43
CA VAL A 393 7.96 18.84 -5.79
C VAL A 393 8.40 17.68 -6.69
N LEU A 394 9.69 17.37 -6.71
CA LEU A 394 10.23 16.28 -7.56
C LEU A 394 9.67 14.91 -7.14
N LEU A 395 9.62 14.64 -5.85
CA LEU A 395 9.04 13.41 -5.31
C LEU A 395 7.54 13.29 -5.62
N GLY A 396 6.80 14.39 -5.47
CA GLY A 396 5.36 14.43 -5.76
C GLY A 396 5.05 14.19 -7.24
N ILE A 397 5.79 14.83 -8.14
CA ILE A 397 5.65 14.62 -9.59
C ILE A 397 6.07 13.19 -9.94
N GLY A 398 7.24 12.75 -9.44
CA GLY A 398 7.78 11.43 -9.71
C GLY A 398 6.84 10.31 -9.29
N ALA A 399 6.34 10.35 -8.06
CA ALA A 399 5.40 9.36 -7.53
C ALA A 399 4.04 9.41 -8.24
N GLY A 400 3.52 10.62 -8.51
CA GLY A 400 2.25 10.82 -9.20
C GLY A 400 2.21 10.29 -10.63
N LEU A 401 3.34 10.29 -11.33
CA LEU A 401 3.48 9.69 -12.66
C LEU A 401 3.77 8.18 -12.59
N CYS A 402 4.62 7.76 -11.64
CA CYS A 402 5.12 6.38 -11.58
C CYS A 402 4.05 5.40 -11.10
N PHE A 403 3.42 5.62 -9.93
CA PHE A 403 2.58 4.60 -9.31
C PHE A 403 1.32 4.23 -10.09
N PRO A 404 0.53 5.18 -10.66
CA PRO A 404 -0.61 4.80 -11.49
C PRO A 404 -0.18 4.10 -12.78
N ALA A 405 0.91 4.56 -13.42
CA ALA A 405 1.43 3.92 -14.62
C ALA A 405 1.95 2.50 -14.34
N LEU A 406 2.56 2.29 -13.16
CA LEU A 406 3.01 0.98 -12.71
C LEU A 406 1.83 0.04 -12.46
N MET A 407 0.74 0.54 -11.87
CA MET A 407 -0.51 -0.20 -11.72
C MET A 407 -1.09 -0.60 -13.07
N THR A 408 -1.11 0.29 -14.05
CA THR A 408 -1.55 0.00 -15.42
C THR A 408 -0.74 -1.13 -16.04
N LEU A 409 0.61 -1.11 -15.90
CA LEU A 409 1.47 -2.17 -16.40
C LEU A 409 1.26 -3.51 -15.69
N ALA A 410 1.06 -3.50 -14.38
CA ALA A 410 0.73 -4.71 -13.63
C ALA A 410 -0.60 -5.32 -14.08
N MET A 411 -1.58 -4.48 -14.38
CA MET A 411 -2.89 -4.93 -14.87
C MET A 411 -2.85 -5.38 -16.32
N SER A 412 -2.01 -4.79 -17.19
CA SER A 412 -1.91 -5.16 -18.61
C SER A 412 -1.43 -6.59 -18.85
N GLY A 413 -0.70 -7.17 -17.88
CA GLY A 413 -0.24 -8.55 -17.92
C GLY A 413 -1.21 -9.56 -17.29
N ALA A 414 -2.35 -9.11 -16.77
CA ALA A 414 -3.34 -9.94 -16.08
C ALA A 414 -4.51 -10.29 -17.01
N THR A 415 -5.04 -11.52 -16.87
CA THR A 415 -6.32 -11.87 -17.50
C THR A 415 -7.48 -11.23 -16.72
N GLN A 416 -8.69 -11.18 -17.32
CA GLN A 416 -9.87 -10.65 -16.61
C GLN A 416 -10.14 -11.38 -15.28
N ASN A 417 -9.82 -12.67 -15.21
CA ASN A 417 -9.99 -13.47 -13.98
C ASN A 417 -8.90 -13.16 -12.93
N ASP A 418 -7.71 -12.71 -13.37
CA ASP A 418 -6.56 -12.44 -12.50
C ASP A 418 -6.43 -10.98 -12.10
N ALA A 419 -7.28 -10.10 -12.64
CA ALA A 419 -7.18 -8.65 -12.40
C ALA A 419 -7.27 -8.27 -10.92
N GLY A 420 -8.18 -8.89 -10.16
CA GLY A 420 -8.29 -8.68 -8.72
C GLY A 420 -7.04 -9.13 -7.96
N LEU A 421 -6.47 -10.26 -8.36
CA LEU A 421 -5.24 -10.79 -7.78
C LEU A 421 -4.04 -9.89 -8.10
N ALA A 422 -3.89 -9.43 -9.35
CA ALA A 422 -2.80 -8.53 -9.75
C ALA A 422 -2.86 -7.21 -8.98
N SER A 423 -4.06 -6.64 -8.82
CA SER A 423 -4.28 -5.44 -7.99
C SER A 423 -3.96 -5.68 -6.52
N GLY A 424 -4.41 -6.79 -5.95
CA GLY A 424 -4.10 -7.18 -4.57
C GLY A 424 -2.59 -7.38 -4.36
N LEU A 425 -1.92 -8.02 -5.33
CA LEU A 425 -0.49 -8.28 -5.26
C LEU A 425 0.33 -7.00 -5.26
N ILE A 426 0.03 -6.02 -6.13
CA ILE A 426 0.78 -4.76 -6.16
C ILE A 426 0.58 -3.94 -4.88
N ASN A 427 -0.61 -4.00 -4.27
CA ASN A 427 -0.86 -3.38 -2.97
C ASN A 427 -0.10 -4.10 -1.84
N THR A 428 -0.08 -5.44 -1.86
CA THR A 428 0.69 -6.24 -0.90
C THR A 428 2.18 -5.95 -1.00
N THR A 429 2.74 -5.93 -2.21
CA THR A 429 4.16 -5.63 -2.43
C THR A 429 4.51 -4.19 -2.05
N ALA A 430 3.59 -3.24 -2.18
CA ALA A 430 3.76 -1.89 -1.66
C ALA A 430 3.93 -1.89 -0.12
N GLN A 431 3.09 -2.60 0.60
CA GLN A 431 3.16 -2.66 2.07
C GLN A 431 4.43 -3.40 2.54
N VAL A 432 4.75 -4.53 1.90
CA VAL A 432 5.96 -5.31 2.20
C VAL A 432 7.21 -4.49 1.91
N GLY A 433 7.26 -3.82 0.75
CA GLY A 433 8.37 -2.94 0.37
C GLY A 433 8.53 -1.77 1.35
N GLY A 434 7.41 -1.16 1.76
CA GLY A 434 7.39 -0.11 2.79
C GLY A 434 7.96 -0.59 4.12
N ALA A 435 7.47 -1.72 4.64
CA ALA A 435 7.89 -2.26 5.93
C ALA A 435 9.37 -2.66 5.95
N LEU A 436 9.82 -3.46 4.97
CA LEU A 436 11.22 -3.88 4.87
C LEU A 436 12.15 -2.71 4.59
N GLY A 437 11.78 -1.84 3.65
CA GLY A 437 12.57 -0.67 3.29
C GLY A 437 12.73 0.28 4.48
N LEU A 438 11.64 0.61 5.16
CA LEU A 438 11.68 1.44 6.36
C LEU A 438 12.55 0.82 7.47
N ALA A 439 12.41 -0.49 7.74
CA ALA A 439 13.22 -1.17 8.75
C ALA A 439 14.72 -1.05 8.44
N VAL A 440 15.12 -1.32 7.19
CA VAL A 440 16.53 -1.23 6.76
C VAL A 440 17.03 0.21 6.85
N LEU A 441 16.29 1.16 6.26
CA LEU A 441 16.71 2.56 6.18
C LEU A 441 16.79 3.22 7.56
N ALA A 442 15.81 2.96 8.44
CA ALA A 442 15.81 3.49 9.81
C ALA A 442 16.97 2.92 10.64
N THR A 443 17.22 1.59 10.54
CA THR A 443 18.33 0.94 11.27
C THR A 443 19.68 1.43 10.79
N LEU A 444 19.92 1.52 9.47
CA LEU A 444 21.20 2.02 8.94
C LEU A 444 21.42 3.49 9.28
N SER A 445 20.34 4.30 9.25
CA SER A 445 20.38 5.69 9.70
C SER A 445 20.77 5.80 11.18
N ALA A 446 20.14 5.00 12.06
CA ALA A 446 20.44 4.98 13.50
C ALA A 446 21.89 4.55 13.77
N THR A 447 22.34 3.45 13.18
CA THR A 447 23.73 2.96 13.33
C THR A 447 24.76 4.00 12.87
N ARG A 448 24.48 4.70 11.75
CA ARG A 448 25.35 5.78 11.28
C ARG A 448 25.38 6.95 12.26
N THR A 449 24.23 7.34 12.78
CA THR A 449 24.09 8.41 13.78
C THR A 449 24.90 8.10 15.05
N GLU A 450 24.73 6.89 15.61
CA GLU A 450 25.47 6.44 16.81
C GLU A 450 26.99 6.43 16.56
N GLY A 451 27.44 5.95 15.41
CA GLY A 451 28.85 5.97 15.05
C GLY A 451 29.44 7.37 14.96
N MET A 452 28.68 8.36 14.43
CA MET A 452 29.11 9.76 14.36
C MET A 452 29.16 10.43 15.73
N ILE A 453 28.16 10.15 16.59
CA ILE A 453 28.16 10.63 17.99
C ILE A 453 29.37 10.05 18.75
N GLY A 454 29.64 8.75 18.56
CA GLY A 454 30.83 8.09 19.14
C GLY A 454 32.16 8.66 18.63
N ALA A 455 32.18 9.27 17.44
CA ALA A 455 33.34 9.98 16.89
C ALA A 455 33.47 11.45 17.37
N GLY A 456 32.50 11.93 18.20
CA GLY A 456 32.53 13.28 18.79
C GLY A 456 31.82 14.36 17.99
N GLU A 457 31.05 13.99 16.97
CA GLU A 457 30.25 14.92 16.18
C GLU A 457 29.03 15.42 16.99
N SER A 458 28.53 16.60 16.64
CA SER A 458 27.29 17.13 17.25
C SER A 458 26.10 16.24 16.90
N THR A 459 25.12 16.17 17.82
CA THR A 459 23.89 15.37 17.58
C THR A 459 23.17 15.73 16.28
N ALA A 460 23.08 17.04 15.96
CA ALA A 460 22.44 17.49 14.73
C ALA A 460 23.19 17.03 13.46
N ALA A 461 24.53 17.12 13.47
CA ALA A 461 25.37 16.66 12.36
C ALA A 461 25.30 15.12 12.23
N ALA A 462 25.34 14.40 13.34
CA ALA A 462 25.25 12.94 13.35
C ALA A 462 23.89 12.44 12.81
N LEU A 463 22.79 13.02 13.27
CA LEU A 463 21.43 12.71 12.78
C LEU A 463 21.31 13.00 11.27
N THR A 464 21.76 14.19 10.84
CA THR A 464 21.74 14.58 9.42
C THR A 464 22.55 13.59 8.57
N SER A 465 23.74 13.17 9.02
CA SER A 465 24.57 12.15 8.34
C SER A 465 23.83 10.80 8.22
N GLY A 466 23.11 10.38 9.27
CA GLY A 466 22.29 9.18 9.25
C GLY A 466 21.13 9.27 8.24
N TYR A 467 20.42 10.40 8.21
CA TYR A 467 19.34 10.63 7.25
C TYR A 467 19.84 10.68 5.81
N HIS A 468 20.98 11.34 5.55
CA HIS A 468 21.61 11.37 4.23
C HIS A 468 21.96 9.98 3.72
N LEU A 469 22.51 9.11 4.58
CA LEU A 469 22.78 7.72 4.22
C LEU A 469 21.52 7.00 3.78
N ALA A 470 20.45 7.13 4.55
CA ALA A 470 19.17 6.48 4.23
C ALA A 470 18.56 7.00 2.92
N PHE A 471 18.53 8.32 2.69
CA PHE A 471 18.05 8.90 1.44
C PHE A 471 18.92 8.48 0.24
N GLY A 472 20.24 8.38 0.42
CA GLY A 472 21.17 7.90 -0.60
C GLY A 472 20.91 6.44 -0.97
N ILE A 473 20.68 5.57 0.02
CA ILE A 473 20.29 4.17 -0.22
C ILE A 473 18.93 4.11 -0.91
N GLY A 474 17.95 4.91 -0.47
CA GLY A 474 16.64 5.03 -1.12
C GLY A 474 16.79 5.42 -2.60
N ALA A 475 17.62 6.41 -2.92
CA ALA A 475 17.92 6.80 -4.29
C ALA A 475 18.57 5.65 -5.08
N ALA A 476 19.49 4.90 -4.47
CA ALA A 476 20.14 3.74 -5.10
C ALA A 476 19.14 2.62 -5.40
N LEU A 477 18.18 2.35 -4.51
CA LEU A 477 17.10 1.39 -4.76
C LEU A 477 16.24 1.82 -5.96
N VAL A 478 15.97 3.12 -6.09
CA VAL A 478 15.22 3.64 -7.26
C VAL A 478 16.05 3.57 -8.54
N VAL A 479 17.38 3.73 -8.49
CA VAL A 479 18.26 3.46 -9.66
C VAL A 479 18.12 2.01 -10.13
N VAL A 480 18.11 1.05 -9.20
CA VAL A 480 17.85 -0.37 -9.53
C VAL A 480 16.44 -0.55 -10.13
N ALA A 481 15.41 0.14 -9.57
CA ALA A 481 14.07 0.13 -10.13
C ALA A 481 14.03 0.68 -11.57
N ILE A 482 14.77 1.76 -11.87
CA ILE A 482 14.92 2.31 -13.24
C ILE A 482 15.56 1.28 -14.17
N ALA A 483 16.62 0.59 -13.74
CA ALA A 483 17.25 -0.45 -14.53
C ALA A 483 16.30 -1.60 -14.85
N ILE A 484 15.49 -2.05 -13.87
CA ILE A 484 14.45 -3.05 -14.06
C ILE A 484 13.37 -2.54 -15.03
N ALA A 485 12.90 -1.29 -14.85
CA ALA A 485 11.90 -0.70 -15.73
C ALA A 485 12.39 -0.61 -17.19
N ALA A 486 13.67 -0.31 -17.38
CA ALA A 486 14.27 -0.22 -18.71
C ALA A 486 14.48 -1.58 -19.39
N THR A 487 14.73 -2.65 -18.62
CA THR A 487 15.13 -3.96 -19.17
C THR A 487 14.02 -5.00 -19.14
N VAL A 488 13.14 -4.97 -18.14
CA VAL A 488 12.14 -6.01 -17.90
C VAL A 488 10.76 -5.62 -18.42
N LEU A 489 10.34 -4.34 -18.22
CA LEU A 489 9.01 -3.91 -18.64
C LEU A 489 8.88 -3.89 -20.18
N GLU A 490 7.84 -4.53 -20.67
CA GLU A 490 7.49 -4.50 -22.08
C GLU A 490 6.55 -3.32 -22.35
N PRO A 491 6.74 -2.63 -23.51
CA PRO A 491 5.78 -1.60 -23.93
C PRO A 491 4.39 -2.24 -24.10
N GLU A 492 3.36 -1.52 -23.70
CA GLU A 492 2.00 -1.95 -24.01
C GLU A 492 1.86 -2.12 -25.54
N ARG A 493 1.41 -3.30 -25.98
CA ARG A 493 0.94 -3.45 -27.36
C ARG A 493 -0.27 -2.50 -27.49
N ARG A 494 -0.12 -1.44 -28.26
CA ARG A 494 -1.29 -0.69 -28.72
C ARG A 494 -2.22 -1.72 -29.34
N ALA A 495 -3.45 -1.85 -28.83
CA ALA A 495 -4.49 -2.52 -29.58
C ALA A 495 -4.50 -1.82 -30.93
N GLU A 496 -4.09 -2.52 -31.99
CA GLU A 496 -4.38 -2.06 -33.33
C GLU A 496 -5.89 -1.84 -33.36
N PRO A 497 -6.39 -0.70 -33.84
CA PRO A 497 -7.82 -0.56 -34.12
C PRO A 497 -8.21 -1.81 -34.92
N GLU A 498 -9.16 -2.61 -34.42
CA GLU A 498 -9.82 -3.61 -35.24
C GLU A 498 -10.15 -2.88 -36.52
N ALA A 499 -9.39 -3.19 -37.59
CA ALA A 499 -9.72 -2.74 -38.92
C ALA A 499 -11.14 -3.25 -39.17
N ASP A 500 -12.07 -2.31 -39.30
CA ASP A 500 -13.45 -2.57 -39.62
C ASP A 500 -13.49 -3.68 -40.68
N GLU A 501 -13.88 -4.89 -40.30
CA GLU A 501 -14.41 -5.92 -41.24
C GLU A 501 -15.78 -5.48 -41.76
N LEU A 502 -15.93 -4.21 -42.06
CA LEU A 502 -17.04 -3.62 -42.78
C LEU A 502 -16.50 -3.16 -44.14
N ASP A 503 -16.25 -4.09 -45.02
CA ASP A 503 -16.39 -3.86 -46.49
C ASP A 503 -16.06 -5.11 -47.32
N CYS A 504 -16.83 -6.16 -47.17
CA CYS A 504 -16.87 -7.22 -48.18
C CYS A 504 -18.28 -7.82 -48.41
N ALA A 505 -19.35 -7.19 -47.90
CA ALA A 505 -20.71 -7.67 -48.13
C ALA A 505 -21.44 -7.00 -49.35
N ASP A 506 -20.87 -5.94 -49.94
CA ASP A 506 -21.50 -5.21 -51.06
C ASP A 506 -20.80 -5.38 -52.40
N CYS A 507 -19.90 -6.33 -52.57
CA CYS A 507 -19.29 -6.63 -53.87
C CYS A 507 -19.86 -7.85 -54.62
N GLU A 508 -20.95 -8.48 -54.17
CA GLU A 508 -21.60 -9.59 -54.86
C GLU A 508 -23.00 -9.27 -55.42
N ALA A 509 -23.32 -7.99 -55.61
CA ALA A 509 -24.58 -7.59 -56.29
C ALA A 509 -24.34 -6.48 -57.33
N ALA A 510 -23.54 -6.75 -58.38
CA ALA A 510 -23.55 -5.99 -59.62
C ALA A 510 -23.18 -6.89 -60.83
#